data_f485dfe68a55314df2319f7c74fc9a2c
#
_entry.id   f485dfe68a55314df2319f7c74fc9a2c
#
_cell.length_a   1.000
_cell.length_b   1.000
_cell.length_c   1.000
_cell.angle_alpha   90.00
_cell.angle_beta   90.00
_cell.angle_gamma   90.00
#
_symmetry.space_group_name_H-M   'P 1'
#
loop_
_entity.id
_entity.type
_entity.pdbx_description
1 polymer ?
#
loop_
_entity_poly.entity_id
_entity_poly.type
_entity_poly.pdbx_seq_one_letter_code
_entity_poly.pdbx_strand_id
1 'polypeptide(L)'
;MSFFLGLDTSNYTTSAAVYDASNNTVLQNKKLLPVKPGEKGLRQSDAVFQHTVQLPQILSQLPISDISGIGVSVKPRNSEGSYMPCFLCGEGTAGMLGHAMQVPVWKTSHQVGHILAALYSAEKLSWIREPFLAFHVSGGTTDCVLCEPDEALLLRITPVSCSLDLKAGQLVDRVGLMLGLEFPCGIELEKLAMQSTRTFRYKPTMKELDCCLSGLENQCQSAINNGEPPCDVAKRCLCAISDVLLEMTKRASAQIGDLPIVYAGGVMADLLIQEKLQNVKKSAFAKPAFSCDNAVGTAIYASLCNAGN
;
A
#
# COMPACT_ATOMS: atom_id res chain seq x y z
N MET A 1 17.41 24.61 -2.10
CA MET A 1 16.53 23.52 -2.55
C MET A 1 17.04 22.27 -1.87
N SER A 2 16.15 21.45 -1.30
CA SER A 2 16.55 20.22 -0.59
C SER A 2 15.86 19.04 -1.27
N PHE A 3 16.63 18.33 -2.08
CA PHE A 3 16.13 17.13 -2.77
C PHE A 3 16.56 15.86 -2.01
N PHE A 4 15.67 14.90 -1.92
CA PHE A 4 15.91 13.63 -1.26
C PHE A 4 15.61 12.48 -2.21
N LEU A 5 16.57 11.56 -2.37
CA LEU A 5 16.38 10.34 -3.15
C LEU A 5 15.76 9.26 -2.28
N GLY A 6 14.74 8.59 -2.77
CA GLY A 6 14.20 7.38 -2.19
C GLY A 6 14.49 6.16 -3.05
N LEU A 7 14.81 5.04 -2.43
CA LEU A 7 14.98 3.75 -3.09
C LEU A 7 14.12 2.69 -2.40
N ASP A 8 13.43 1.88 -3.20
CA ASP A 8 12.71 0.71 -2.73
C ASP A 8 12.84 -0.43 -3.74
N THR A 9 13.38 -1.55 -3.27
CA THR A 9 13.54 -2.79 -4.03
C THR A 9 12.76 -3.92 -3.37
N SER A 10 11.50 -3.64 -3.06
CA SER A 10 10.56 -4.61 -2.54
C SER A 10 10.17 -5.64 -3.62
N ASN A 11 9.54 -6.69 -3.20
CA ASN A 11 9.37 -7.97 -3.86
C ASN A 11 9.08 -7.94 -5.38
N TYR A 12 8.20 -7.05 -5.87
CA TYR A 12 7.75 -7.06 -7.28
C TYR A 12 8.03 -5.78 -8.05
N THR A 13 8.60 -4.75 -7.41
CA THR A 13 8.78 -3.45 -8.04
C THR A 13 10.15 -2.86 -7.70
N THR A 14 10.95 -2.54 -8.71
CA THR A 14 12.10 -1.67 -8.55
C THR A 14 11.62 -0.23 -8.65
N SER A 15 11.86 0.59 -7.63
CA SER A 15 11.41 1.99 -7.63
C SER A 15 12.44 2.94 -7.06
N ALA A 16 12.47 4.15 -7.63
CA ALA A 16 13.20 5.29 -7.11
C ALA A 16 12.34 6.56 -7.23
N ALA A 17 12.53 7.50 -6.32
CA ALA A 17 11.84 8.78 -6.33
C ALA A 17 12.74 9.90 -5.83
N VAL A 18 12.54 11.12 -6.34
CA VAL A 18 13.15 12.33 -5.82
C VAL A 18 12.05 13.22 -5.25
N TYR A 19 12.19 13.56 -3.99
CA TYR A 19 11.29 14.47 -3.27
C TYR A 19 11.94 15.84 -3.11
N ASP A 20 11.27 16.88 -3.62
CA ASP A 20 11.62 18.28 -3.36
C ASP A 20 10.87 18.76 -2.11
N ALA A 21 11.60 18.88 -1.01
CA ALA A 21 11.03 19.30 0.27
C ALA A 21 10.60 20.81 0.27
N SER A 22 11.19 21.62 -0.61
CA SER A 22 10.86 23.06 -0.70
C SER A 22 9.51 23.29 -1.35
N ASN A 23 9.19 22.52 -2.38
CA ASN A 23 7.95 22.63 -3.16
C ASN A 23 6.92 21.55 -2.82
N ASN A 24 7.25 20.60 -1.95
CA ASN A 24 6.43 19.43 -1.64
C ASN A 24 6.01 18.65 -2.90
N THR A 25 6.95 18.41 -3.81
CA THR A 25 6.71 17.71 -5.08
C THR A 25 7.58 16.47 -5.22
N VAL A 26 7.11 15.50 -6.01
CA VAL A 26 7.77 14.22 -6.23
C VAL A 26 7.91 13.91 -7.71
N LEU A 27 9.09 13.47 -8.10
CA LEU A 27 9.34 12.73 -9.34
C LEU A 27 9.61 11.28 -8.99
N GLN A 28 8.93 10.34 -9.64
CA GLN A 28 9.14 8.91 -9.38
C GLN A 28 9.28 8.12 -10.68
N ASN A 29 10.08 7.09 -10.62
CA ASN A 29 10.19 6.09 -11.67
C ASN A 29 10.15 4.70 -11.05
N LYS A 30 9.41 3.78 -11.67
CA LYS A 30 9.27 2.42 -11.19
C LYS A 30 9.06 1.43 -12.32
N LYS A 31 9.49 0.19 -12.08
CA LYS A 31 9.37 -0.89 -13.06
C LYS A 31 9.03 -2.19 -12.33
N LEU A 32 7.99 -2.87 -12.79
CA LEU A 32 7.62 -4.19 -12.30
C LEU A 32 8.68 -5.22 -12.68
N LEU A 33 8.91 -6.17 -11.81
CA LEU A 33 9.70 -7.35 -12.11
C LEU A 33 8.86 -8.32 -12.96
N PRO A 34 9.40 -8.83 -14.08
CA PRO A 34 8.69 -9.79 -14.90
C PRO A 34 8.54 -11.13 -14.15
N VAL A 35 7.33 -11.62 -14.06
CA VAL A 35 7.01 -12.97 -13.57
C VAL A 35 6.78 -13.85 -14.79
N LYS A 36 7.42 -15.02 -14.85
CA LYS A 36 7.25 -15.95 -15.98
C LYS A 36 5.81 -16.50 -16.02
N PRO A 37 5.24 -16.68 -17.20
CA PRO A 37 3.92 -17.28 -17.34
C PRO A 37 3.85 -18.65 -16.63
N GLY A 38 2.81 -18.82 -15.79
CA GLY A 38 2.60 -20.05 -15.01
C GLY A 38 3.30 -20.10 -13.63
N GLU A 39 4.18 -19.16 -13.30
CA GLU A 39 4.76 -19.04 -11.96
C GLU A 39 3.83 -18.23 -11.03
N LYS A 40 3.73 -18.68 -9.77
CA LYS A 40 2.88 -18.03 -8.74
C LYS A 40 3.60 -16.91 -7.95
N GLY A 41 4.83 -16.54 -8.37
CA GLY A 41 5.65 -15.56 -7.69
C GLY A 41 7.09 -15.56 -8.19
N LEU A 42 7.94 -14.71 -7.61
CA LEU A 42 9.38 -14.63 -7.92
C LEU A 42 10.20 -15.29 -6.80
N ARG A 43 11.23 -16.05 -7.18
CA ARG A 43 12.28 -16.45 -6.24
C ARG A 43 13.08 -15.21 -5.85
N GLN A 44 13.55 -15.18 -4.60
CA GLN A 44 14.34 -14.03 -4.11
C GLN A 44 15.62 -13.79 -4.92
N SER A 45 16.28 -14.84 -5.40
CA SER A 45 17.43 -14.74 -6.32
C SER A 45 17.08 -14.01 -7.63
N ASP A 46 15.92 -14.32 -8.21
CA ASP A 46 15.45 -13.71 -9.44
C ASP A 46 15.07 -12.25 -9.21
N ALA A 47 14.44 -11.94 -8.06
CA ALA A 47 14.16 -10.57 -7.66
C ALA A 47 15.44 -9.74 -7.50
N VAL A 48 16.45 -10.27 -6.79
CA VAL A 48 17.77 -9.63 -6.64
C VAL A 48 18.41 -9.34 -7.99
N PHE A 49 18.43 -10.32 -8.89
CA PHE A 49 18.97 -10.14 -10.25
C PHE A 49 18.23 -9.04 -11.01
N GLN A 50 16.89 -9.09 -11.01
CA GLN A 50 16.07 -8.12 -11.72
C GLN A 50 16.24 -6.70 -11.17
N HIS A 51 16.24 -6.52 -9.84
CA HIS A 51 16.49 -5.24 -9.21
C HIS A 51 17.86 -4.67 -9.58
N THR A 52 18.90 -5.51 -9.56
CA THR A 52 20.26 -5.12 -9.95
C THR A 52 20.32 -4.59 -11.39
N VAL A 53 19.60 -5.22 -12.32
CA VAL A 53 19.53 -4.81 -13.72
C VAL A 53 18.70 -3.53 -13.90
N GLN A 54 17.61 -3.38 -13.16
CA GLN A 54 16.65 -2.28 -13.36
C GLN A 54 17.05 -0.98 -12.64
N LEU A 55 17.71 -1.04 -11.47
CA LEU A 55 18.07 0.15 -10.68
C LEU A 55 18.83 1.21 -11.48
N PRO A 56 19.91 0.88 -12.25
CA PRO A 56 20.62 1.88 -13.05
C PRO A 56 19.71 2.55 -14.09
N GLN A 57 18.80 1.78 -14.71
CA GLN A 57 17.87 2.29 -15.72
C GLN A 57 16.85 3.26 -15.13
N ILE A 58 16.37 2.98 -13.91
CA ILE A 58 15.42 3.81 -13.21
C ILE A 58 16.07 5.10 -12.71
N LEU A 59 17.26 5.00 -12.12
CA LEU A 59 18.01 6.14 -11.60
C LEU A 59 18.45 7.11 -12.69
N SER A 60 18.83 6.62 -13.88
CA SER A 60 19.25 7.47 -15.00
C SER A 60 18.17 8.43 -15.52
N GLN A 61 16.92 8.21 -15.13
CA GLN A 61 15.78 9.04 -15.53
C GLN A 61 15.35 10.05 -14.45
N LEU A 62 16.08 10.12 -13.34
CA LEU A 62 15.79 11.02 -12.23
C LEU A 62 16.90 12.06 -12.05
N PRO A 63 16.56 13.32 -11.66
CA PRO A 63 17.55 14.36 -11.39
C PRO A 63 18.17 14.14 -10.01
N ILE A 64 19.28 13.40 -9.97
CA ILE A 64 19.96 13.04 -8.71
C ILE A 64 21.25 13.82 -8.42
N SER A 65 21.57 14.88 -9.19
CA SER A 65 22.82 15.63 -9.05
C SER A 65 22.95 16.42 -7.75
N ASP A 66 21.84 16.92 -7.22
CA ASP A 66 21.83 17.84 -6.05
C ASP A 66 21.07 17.27 -4.86
N ILE A 67 21.23 15.96 -4.61
CA ILE A 67 20.57 15.26 -3.53
C ILE A 67 21.20 15.63 -2.18
N SER A 68 20.37 15.99 -1.20
CA SER A 68 20.78 16.31 0.17
C SER A 68 20.82 15.07 1.09
N GLY A 69 20.24 13.96 0.64
CA GLY A 69 20.24 12.72 1.40
C GLY A 69 19.42 11.61 0.73
N ILE A 70 19.60 10.39 1.20
CA ILE A 70 18.99 9.19 0.61
C ILE A 70 18.20 8.43 1.65
N GLY A 71 16.96 8.07 1.34
CA GLY A 71 16.15 7.13 2.11
C GLY A 71 16.03 5.79 1.39
N VAL A 72 16.12 4.69 2.12
CA VAL A 72 16.02 3.36 1.53
C VAL A 72 15.27 2.39 2.42
N SER A 73 14.38 1.60 1.83
CA SER A 73 13.80 0.46 2.51
C SER A 73 14.81 -0.70 2.56
N VAL A 74 15.03 -1.27 3.75
CA VAL A 74 16.00 -2.36 3.97
C VAL A 74 15.34 -3.65 4.47
N LYS A 75 14.04 -3.61 4.70
CA LYS A 75 13.25 -4.74 5.19
C LYS A 75 11.75 -4.51 4.97
N PRO A 76 10.93 -5.57 4.95
CA PRO A 76 9.47 -5.42 4.78
C PRO A 76 8.82 -4.59 5.90
N ARG A 77 9.08 -4.93 7.16
CA ARG A 77 8.47 -4.32 8.36
C ARG A 77 9.51 -4.08 9.45
N ASN A 78 9.20 -3.26 10.45
CA ASN A 78 10.10 -3.01 11.60
C ASN A 78 10.03 -4.12 12.68
N SER A 79 9.39 -5.25 12.42
CA SER A 79 9.38 -6.40 13.32
C SER A 79 10.70 -7.17 13.28
N GLU A 80 11.04 -7.83 14.37
CA GLU A 80 12.17 -8.75 14.47
C GLU A 80 12.04 -9.89 13.44
N GLY A 81 13.16 -10.30 12.84
CA GLY A 81 13.18 -11.34 11.80
C GLY A 81 12.61 -10.93 10.44
N SER A 82 12.14 -9.71 10.27
CA SER A 82 11.65 -9.21 8.98
C SER A 82 12.81 -8.96 8.03
N TYR A 83 13.06 -9.92 7.12
CA TYR A 83 14.16 -9.88 6.17
C TYR A 83 13.76 -10.49 4.83
N MET A 84 14.17 -9.85 3.74
CA MET A 84 14.09 -10.41 2.38
C MET A 84 15.34 -9.97 1.58
N PRO A 85 16.03 -10.89 0.88
CA PRO A 85 17.27 -10.59 0.13
C PRO A 85 17.14 -9.49 -0.91
N CYS A 86 15.98 -9.31 -1.53
CA CYS A 86 15.77 -8.30 -2.56
C CYS A 86 16.05 -6.85 -2.08
N PHE A 87 15.87 -6.56 -0.79
CA PHE A 87 16.17 -5.22 -0.24
C PHE A 87 17.66 -4.87 -0.27
N LEU A 88 18.55 -5.86 -0.30
CA LEU A 88 20.01 -5.63 -0.39
C LEU A 88 20.41 -4.83 -1.64
N CYS A 89 19.65 -4.94 -2.73
CA CYS A 89 19.92 -4.19 -3.96
C CYS A 89 19.76 -2.67 -3.74
N GLY A 90 18.65 -2.26 -3.13
CA GLY A 90 18.40 -0.86 -2.78
C GLY A 90 19.36 -0.36 -1.72
N GLU A 91 19.59 -1.14 -0.66
CA GLU A 91 20.49 -0.80 0.44
C GLU A 91 21.93 -0.61 -0.03
N GLY A 92 22.45 -1.54 -0.82
CA GLY A 92 23.80 -1.44 -1.40
C GLY A 92 23.96 -0.24 -2.32
N THR A 93 22.96 -0.01 -3.19
CA THR A 93 22.94 1.16 -4.09
C THR A 93 22.91 2.47 -3.30
N ALA A 94 22.04 2.57 -2.29
CA ALA A 94 21.97 3.76 -1.41
C ALA A 94 23.32 4.01 -0.71
N GLY A 95 23.97 2.95 -0.20
CA GLY A 95 25.27 3.06 0.45
C GLY A 95 26.36 3.55 -0.49
N MET A 96 26.45 3.01 -1.72
CA MET A 96 27.41 3.45 -2.74
C MET A 96 27.17 4.89 -3.16
N LEU A 97 25.93 5.28 -3.44
CA LEU A 97 25.58 6.66 -3.82
C LEU A 97 25.82 7.64 -2.67
N GLY A 98 25.41 7.30 -1.45
CA GLY A 98 25.62 8.14 -0.27
C GLY A 98 27.09 8.42 -0.01
N HIS A 99 27.96 7.40 -0.16
CA HIS A 99 29.42 7.58 -0.04
C HIS A 99 29.99 8.43 -1.19
N ALA A 100 29.60 8.15 -2.42
CA ALA A 100 30.12 8.88 -3.58
C ALA A 100 29.67 10.36 -3.59
N MET A 101 28.46 10.63 -3.17
CA MET A 101 27.88 11.99 -3.11
C MET A 101 28.15 12.72 -1.79
N GLN A 102 28.74 12.03 -0.80
CA GLN A 102 28.99 12.56 0.55
C GLN A 102 27.71 13.06 1.24
N VAL A 103 26.60 12.30 1.10
CA VAL A 103 25.30 12.60 1.71
C VAL A 103 24.87 11.49 2.66
N PRO A 104 24.07 11.81 3.70
CA PRO A 104 23.59 10.81 4.65
C PRO A 104 22.60 9.82 3.99
N VAL A 105 22.59 8.59 4.53
CA VAL A 105 21.67 7.52 4.13
C VAL A 105 20.84 7.10 5.34
N TRP A 106 19.53 7.22 5.22
CA TRP A 106 18.58 6.77 6.24
C TRP A 106 17.86 5.49 5.81
N LYS A 107 17.88 4.51 6.72
CA LYS A 107 17.29 3.20 6.50
C LYS A 107 15.92 3.12 7.18
N THR A 108 14.94 2.57 6.48
CA THR A 108 13.59 2.37 7.00
C THR A 108 13.01 1.03 6.54
N SER A 109 11.76 0.73 6.86
CA SER A 109 11.05 -0.42 6.30
C SER A 109 10.17 -0.01 5.13
N HIS A 110 9.89 -0.95 4.25
CA HIS A 110 8.95 -0.81 3.15
C HIS A 110 7.55 -0.38 3.64
N GLN A 111 7.09 -0.93 4.78
CA GLN A 111 5.82 -0.55 5.39
C GLN A 111 5.77 0.94 5.78
N VAL A 112 6.84 1.49 6.38
CA VAL A 112 6.94 2.93 6.68
C VAL A 112 6.89 3.75 5.39
N GLY A 113 7.59 3.29 4.34
CA GLY A 113 7.55 3.91 3.02
C GLY A 113 6.11 4.00 2.47
N HIS A 114 5.36 2.91 2.52
CA HIS A 114 3.95 2.91 2.10
C HIS A 114 3.07 3.88 2.88
N ILE A 115 3.22 3.94 4.20
CA ILE A 115 2.43 4.83 5.05
C ILE A 115 2.75 6.29 4.73
N LEU A 116 4.04 6.65 4.59
CA LEU A 116 4.43 8.02 4.25
C LEU A 116 3.97 8.43 2.84
N ALA A 117 4.06 7.53 1.86
CA ALA A 117 3.54 7.79 0.51
C ALA A 117 2.01 7.99 0.52
N ALA A 118 1.29 7.21 1.33
CA ALA A 118 -0.15 7.36 1.52
C ALA A 118 -0.50 8.72 2.14
N LEU A 119 0.15 9.10 3.24
CA LEU A 119 -0.05 10.39 3.90
C LEU A 119 0.29 11.57 2.99
N TYR A 120 1.39 11.48 2.24
CA TYR A 120 1.77 12.48 1.27
C TYR A 120 0.68 12.69 0.21
N SER A 121 0.25 11.62 -0.41
CA SER A 121 -0.75 11.69 -1.49
C SER A 121 -2.13 12.13 -1.01
N ALA A 122 -2.44 11.87 0.25
CA ALA A 122 -3.65 12.32 0.93
C ALA A 122 -3.53 13.76 1.49
N GLU A 123 -2.38 14.42 1.35
CA GLU A 123 -2.08 15.75 1.90
C GLU A 123 -2.21 15.81 3.43
N LYS A 124 -1.80 14.71 4.09
CA LYS A 124 -1.90 14.50 5.54
C LYS A 124 -0.56 14.17 6.21
N LEU A 125 0.57 14.58 5.64
CA LEU A 125 1.88 14.35 6.25
C LEU A 125 2.00 14.86 7.69
N SER A 126 1.25 15.89 8.07
CA SER A 126 1.24 16.40 9.45
C SER A 126 0.78 15.38 10.49
N TRP A 127 0.05 14.33 10.07
CA TRP A 127 -0.43 13.28 10.99
C TRP A 127 0.70 12.43 11.58
N ILE A 128 1.90 12.45 10.99
CA ILE A 128 3.07 11.77 11.60
C ILE A 128 3.42 12.28 13.00
N ARG A 129 2.90 13.43 13.42
CA ARG A 129 3.16 14.05 14.74
C ARG A 129 2.22 13.57 15.83
N GLU A 130 1.18 12.84 15.49
CA GLU A 130 0.13 12.36 16.38
C GLU A 130 -0.17 10.89 16.06
N PRO A 131 -0.75 10.10 16.98
CA PRO A 131 -1.21 8.76 16.68
C PRO A 131 -2.30 8.78 15.60
N PHE A 132 -2.23 7.81 14.67
CA PHE A 132 -3.24 7.61 13.62
C PHE A 132 -3.35 6.13 13.24
N LEU A 133 -4.45 5.76 12.62
CA LEU A 133 -4.65 4.43 12.04
C LEU A 133 -4.33 4.45 10.54
N ALA A 134 -3.68 3.40 10.04
CA ALA A 134 -3.45 3.20 8.63
C ALA A 134 -4.00 1.85 8.18
N PHE A 135 -4.88 1.88 7.18
CA PHE A 135 -5.35 0.69 6.48
C PHE A 135 -4.54 0.49 5.20
N HIS A 136 -4.05 -0.74 5.00
CA HIS A 136 -3.49 -1.15 3.71
C HIS A 136 -4.32 -2.30 3.15
N VAL A 137 -5.02 -2.04 2.05
CA VAL A 137 -5.98 -2.97 1.44
C VAL A 137 -5.61 -3.24 -0.02
N SER A 138 -5.04 -4.41 -0.27
CA SER A 138 -4.48 -4.79 -1.56
C SER A 138 -4.67 -6.29 -1.85
N GLY A 139 -4.08 -6.80 -2.91
CA GLY A 139 -4.03 -8.23 -3.21
C GLY A 139 -3.23 -9.05 -2.19
N GLY A 140 -2.22 -8.45 -1.56
CA GLY A 140 -1.38 -9.12 -0.56
C GLY A 140 -1.76 -8.83 0.89
N THR A 141 -2.50 -7.76 1.13
CA THR A 141 -2.71 -7.22 2.48
C THR A 141 -4.15 -6.74 2.67
N THR A 142 -4.70 -6.95 3.84
CA THR A 142 -5.93 -6.33 4.33
C THR A 142 -5.75 -6.16 5.83
N ASP A 143 -5.04 -5.11 6.19
CA ASP A 143 -4.55 -4.88 7.55
C ASP A 143 -4.86 -3.45 7.99
N CYS A 144 -5.10 -3.28 9.30
CA CYS A 144 -5.10 -2.01 10.00
C CYS A 144 -3.95 -1.99 10.99
N VAL A 145 -3.22 -0.89 11.02
CA VAL A 145 -2.11 -0.68 11.97
C VAL A 145 -2.29 0.64 12.70
N LEU A 146 -1.85 0.69 13.96
CA LEU A 146 -1.66 1.92 14.72
C LEU A 146 -0.26 2.46 14.43
N CYS A 147 -0.18 3.71 14.04
CA CYS A 147 1.05 4.44 13.80
C CYS A 147 1.20 5.50 14.88
N GLU A 148 2.31 5.49 15.60
CA GLU A 148 2.62 6.45 16.65
C GLU A 148 3.96 7.13 16.35
N PRO A 149 4.12 8.43 16.65
CA PRO A 149 5.42 9.10 16.54
C PRO A 149 6.50 8.35 17.35
N ASP A 150 7.68 8.23 16.78
CA ASP A 150 8.82 7.56 17.41
C ASP A 150 10.11 8.31 17.07
N GLU A 151 10.92 8.65 18.07
CA GLU A 151 12.14 9.43 17.90
C GLU A 151 13.21 8.69 17.08
N ALA A 152 13.30 7.37 17.21
CA ALA A 152 14.32 6.57 16.54
C ALA A 152 13.88 6.09 15.15
N LEU A 153 12.59 5.76 15.00
CA LEU A 153 12.04 5.12 13.79
C LEU A 153 11.15 6.04 12.98
N LEU A 154 10.95 7.29 13.40
CA LEU A 154 9.95 8.25 12.93
C LEU A 154 8.52 7.80 13.23
N LEU A 155 8.18 6.54 12.96
CA LEU A 155 6.89 5.93 13.25
C LEU A 155 7.09 4.53 13.85
N ARG A 156 6.50 4.31 15.02
CA ARG A 156 6.27 2.98 15.57
C ARG A 156 4.96 2.45 15.00
N ILE A 157 4.99 1.24 14.45
CA ILE A 157 3.84 0.62 13.79
C ILE A 157 3.44 -0.63 14.56
N THR A 158 2.22 -0.64 15.08
CA THR A 158 1.65 -1.75 15.84
C THR A 158 0.47 -2.35 15.08
N PRO A 159 0.45 -3.66 14.79
CA PRO A 159 -0.70 -4.32 14.20
C PRO A 159 -1.95 -4.18 15.07
N VAL A 160 -3.09 -3.88 14.46
CA VAL A 160 -4.39 -3.72 15.14
C VAL A 160 -5.37 -4.78 14.68
N SER A 161 -5.55 -4.94 13.38
CA SER A 161 -6.42 -5.97 12.82
C SER A 161 -6.01 -6.36 11.41
N CYS A 162 -6.44 -7.54 10.99
CA CYS A 162 -6.15 -8.06 9.65
C CYS A 162 -7.29 -8.94 9.11
N SER A 163 -7.20 -9.33 7.86
CA SER A 163 -7.98 -10.45 7.36
C SER A 163 -7.29 -11.77 7.70
N LEU A 164 -8.03 -12.69 8.33
CA LEU A 164 -7.53 -13.99 8.78
C LEU A 164 -7.44 -15.03 7.66
N ASP A 165 -8.08 -14.79 6.55
CA ASP A 165 -8.15 -15.74 5.44
C ASP A 165 -7.81 -15.05 4.10
N LEU A 166 -8.79 -14.70 3.30
CA LEU A 166 -8.64 -14.10 1.99
C LEU A 166 -8.40 -12.59 2.09
N LYS A 167 -7.49 -12.05 1.29
CA LYS A 167 -7.27 -10.59 1.21
C LYS A 167 -8.29 -9.94 0.26
N ALA A 168 -8.67 -8.69 0.55
CA ALA A 168 -9.73 -8.01 -0.20
C ALA A 168 -9.43 -7.91 -1.71
N GLY A 169 -8.19 -7.60 -2.08
CA GLY A 169 -7.81 -7.56 -3.49
C GLY A 169 -7.83 -8.92 -4.17
N GLN A 170 -7.47 -10.00 -3.45
CA GLN A 170 -7.64 -11.37 -3.96
C GLN A 170 -9.11 -11.71 -4.19
N LEU A 171 -9.98 -11.28 -3.27
CA LEU A 171 -11.43 -11.47 -3.44
C LEU A 171 -11.95 -10.75 -4.69
N VAL A 172 -11.55 -9.48 -4.88
CA VAL A 172 -11.87 -8.69 -6.08
C VAL A 172 -11.45 -9.42 -7.35
N ASP A 173 -10.20 -9.88 -7.40
CA ASP A 173 -9.67 -10.59 -8.58
C ASP A 173 -10.37 -11.94 -8.82
N ARG A 174 -10.62 -12.72 -7.76
CA ARG A 174 -11.30 -14.02 -7.89
C ARG A 174 -12.73 -13.87 -8.36
N VAL A 175 -13.49 -12.93 -7.78
CA VAL A 175 -14.86 -12.65 -8.21
C VAL A 175 -14.87 -12.12 -9.65
N GLY A 176 -13.95 -11.23 -10.00
CA GLY A 176 -13.80 -10.74 -11.37
C GLY A 176 -13.53 -11.86 -12.38
N LEU A 177 -12.60 -12.76 -12.06
CA LEU A 177 -12.31 -13.93 -12.91
C LEU A 177 -13.53 -14.87 -13.06
N MET A 178 -14.30 -15.09 -11.97
CA MET A 178 -15.55 -15.86 -12.03
C MET A 178 -16.59 -15.22 -12.94
N LEU A 179 -16.57 -13.89 -13.08
CA LEU A 179 -17.43 -13.12 -13.98
C LEU A 179 -16.86 -12.98 -15.39
N GLY A 180 -15.70 -13.60 -15.71
CA GLY A 180 -15.05 -13.57 -17.01
C GLY A 180 -14.23 -12.33 -17.30
N LEU A 181 -13.88 -11.53 -16.27
CA LEU A 181 -12.99 -10.37 -16.42
C LEU A 181 -11.52 -10.80 -16.48
N GLU A 182 -10.67 -9.95 -17.05
CA GLU A 182 -9.22 -10.18 -17.11
C GLU A 182 -8.51 -9.63 -15.85
N PHE A 183 -7.48 -10.35 -15.41
CA PHE A 183 -6.63 -9.92 -14.29
C PHE A 183 -5.70 -8.76 -14.71
N PRO A 184 -5.52 -7.73 -13.87
CA PRO A 184 -6.17 -7.46 -12.58
C PRO A 184 -7.60 -6.92 -12.74
N CYS A 185 -8.55 -7.50 -12.00
CA CYS A 185 -9.98 -7.29 -12.25
C CYS A 185 -10.56 -6.00 -11.65
N GLY A 186 -9.83 -5.30 -10.74
CA GLY A 186 -10.41 -4.23 -9.91
C GLY A 186 -11.18 -3.17 -10.68
N ILE A 187 -10.56 -2.54 -11.67
CA ILE A 187 -11.18 -1.46 -12.47
C ILE A 187 -12.41 -1.95 -13.24
N GLU A 188 -12.31 -3.13 -13.86
CA GLU A 188 -13.41 -3.67 -14.65
C GLU A 188 -14.56 -4.18 -13.77
N LEU A 189 -14.23 -4.71 -12.58
CA LEU A 189 -15.24 -5.09 -11.59
C LEU A 189 -16.01 -3.87 -11.06
N GLU A 190 -15.34 -2.76 -10.79
CA GLU A 190 -15.98 -1.49 -10.42
C GLU A 190 -16.89 -0.97 -11.52
N LYS A 191 -16.42 -0.90 -12.77
CA LYS A 191 -17.24 -0.50 -13.92
C LYS A 191 -18.48 -1.37 -14.09
N LEU A 192 -18.35 -2.68 -13.89
CA LEU A 192 -19.46 -3.61 -13.93
C LEU A 192 -20.44 -3.36 -12.78
N ALA A 193 -19.94 -3.17 -11.57
CA ALA A 193 -20.75 -2.88 -10.39
C ALA A 193 -21.56 -1.59 -10.51
N MET A 194 -21.00 -0.57 -11.15
CA MET A 194 -21.66 0.72 -11.39
C MET A 194 -22.91 0.60 -12.28
N GLN A 195 -23.06 -0.46 -13.06
CA GLN A 195 -24.25 -0.72 -13.88
C GLN A 195 -25.44 -1.24 -13.06
N SER A 196 -25.21 -1.73 -11.83
CA SER A 196 -26.27 -2.22 -10.97
C SER A 196 -27.00 -1.06 -10.27
N THR A 197 -28.32 -1.09 -10.30
CA THR A 197 -29.18 -0.16 -9.57
C THR A 197 -29.59 -0.67 -8.18
N ARG A 198 -29.23 -1.92 -7.84
CA ARG A 198 -29.57 -2.55 -6.55
C ARG A 198 -28.68 -2.03 -5.43
N THR A 199 -29.22 -2.08 -4.22
CA THR A 199 -28.50 -1.77 -2.98
C THR A 199 -28.20 -3.08 -2.25
N PHE A 200 -26.94 -3.23 -1.81
CA PHE A 200 -26.51 -4.40 -1.07
C PHE A 200 -26.01 -3.98 0.32
N ARG A 201 -26.32 -4.80 1.30
CA ARG A 201 -25.78 -4.72 2.67
C ARG A 201 -25.24 -6.08 3.05
N TYR A 202 -24.07 -6.06 3.66
CA TYR A 202 -23.42 -7.28 4.13
C TYR A 202 -23.20 -7.20 5.64
N LYS A 203 -23.45 -8.32 6.33
CA LYS A 203 -23.09 -8.46 7.74
C LYS A 203 -21.70 -9.06 7.84
N PRO A 204 -20.66 -8.28 8.21
CA PRO A 204 -19.30 -8.75 8.26
C PRO A 204 -19.10 -9.94 9.20
N THR A 205 -18.28 -10.90 8.76
CA THR A 205 -17.81 -11.99 9.61
C THR A 205 -16.54 -11.52 10.31
N MET A 206 -16.64 -11.29 11.61
CA MET A 206 -15.56 -10.75 12.42
C MET A 206 -15.18 -11.71 13.53
N LYS A 207 -13.89 -11.76 13.83
CA LYS A 207 -13.32 -12.42 15.02
C LYS A 207 -12.53 -11.36 15.80
N GLU A 208 -13.12 -10.85 16.87
CA GLU A 208 -12.62 -9.67 17.59
C GLU A 208 -12.48 -8.47 16.64
N LEU A 209 -11.25 -7.99 16.36
CA LEU A 209 -10.97 -6.91 15.42
C LEU A 209 -10.75 -7.42 13.98
N ASP A 210 -10.43 -8.69 13.81
CA ASP A 210 -10.06 -9.30 12.54
C ASP A 210 -11.29 -9.68 11.72
N CYS A 211 -11.13 -9.68 10.39
CA CYS A 211 -12.20 -10.06 9.47
C CYS A 211 -11.91 -11.38 8.76
N CYS A 212 -12.98 -11.99 8.20
CA CYS A 212 -12.91 -13.12 7.29
C CYS A 212 -13.67 -12.79 6.01
N LEU A 213 -13.05 -13.02 4.86
CA LEU A 213 -13.59 -12.68 3.53
C LEU A 213 -13.92 -13.90 2.66
N SER A 214 -13.42 -15.09 2.99
CA SER A 214 -13.67 -16.32 2.21
C SER A 214 -15.16 -16.69 2.10
N GLY A 215 -15.94 -16.41 3.16
CA GLY A 215 -17.38 -16.61 3.12
C GLY A 215 -18.08 -15.73 2.08
N LEU A 216 -17.56 -14.54 1.80
CA LEU A 216 -18.09 -13.65 0.78
C LEU A 216 -17.78 -14.16 -0.64
N GLU A 217 -16.58 -14.75 -0.85
CA GLU A 217 -16.25 -15.42 -2.11
C GLU A 217 -17.29 -16.50 -2.44
N ASN A 218 -17.61 -17.35 -1.47
CA ASN A 218 -18.63 -18.40 -1.63
C ASN A 218 -20.03 -17.84 -1.92
N GLN A 219 -20.39 -16.72 -1.31
CA GLN A 219 -21.67 -16.06 -1.59
C GLN A 219 -21.73 -15.51 -3.02
N CYS A 220 -20.65 -14.88 -3.51
CA CYS A 220 -20.56 -14.42 -4.89
C CYS A 220 -20.63 -15.59 -5.89
N GLN A 221 -19.93 -16.69 -5.62
CA GLN A 221 -20.00 -17.91 -6.45
C GLN A 221 -21.42 -18.49 -6.48
N SER A 222 -22.09 -18.54 -5.33
CA SER A 222 -23.48 -19.00 -5.26
C SER A 222 -24.44 -18.10 -6.04
N ALA A 223 -24.27 -16.78 -5.97
CA ALA A 223 -25.05 -15.81 -6.72
C ALA A 223 -24.88 -15.99 -8.24
N ILE A 224 -23.65 -16.23 -8.70
CA ILE A 224 -23.35 -16.55 -10.11
C ILE A 224 -24.05 -17.83 -10.52
N ASN A 225 -23.94 -18.89 -9.74
CA ASN A 225 -24.56 -20.19 -10.02
C ASN A 225 -26.10 -20.11 -10.08
N ASN A 226 -26.69 -19.19 -9.31
CA ASN A 226 -28.13 -18.92 -9.33
C ASN A 226 -28.57 -17.98 -10.46
N GLY A 227 -27.66 -17.57 -11.36
CA GLY A 227 -27.96 -16.70 -12.49
C GLY A 227 -28.24 -15.25 -12.13
N GLU A 228 -27.72 -14.76 -10.99
CA GLU A 228 -27.82 -13.33 -10.68
C GLU A 228 -27.04 -12.50 -11.74
N PRO A 229 -27.54 -11.31 -12.12
CA PRO A 229 -26.84 -10.45 -13.08
C PRO A 229 -25.38 -10.17 -12.67
N PRO A 230 -24.40 -10.25 -13.58
CA PRO A 230 -23.00 -10.01 -13.28
C PRO A 230 -22.75 -8.67 -12.56
N CYS A 231 -23.44 -7.61 -12.96
CA CYS A 231 -23.32 -6.29 -12.32
C CYS A 231 -23.78 -6.29 -10.85
N ASP A 232 -24.80 -7.10 -10.52
CA ASP A 232 -25.30 -7.23 -9.15
C ASP A 232 -24.32 -7.99 -8.26
N VAL A 233 -23.69 -9.05 -8.80
CA VAL A 233 -22.64 -9.81 -8.09
C VAL A 233 -21.42 -8.93 -7.86
N ALA A 234 -20.96 -8.19 -8.87
CA ALA A 234 -19.85 -7.26 -8.75
C ALA A 234 -20.12 -6.20 -7.66
N LYS A 235 -21.30 -5.58 -7.69
CA LYS A 235 -21.69 -4.56 -6.70
C LYS A 235 -21.83 -5.15 -5.30
N ARG A 236 -22.40 -6.36 -5.16
CA ARG A 236 -22.46 -7.10 -3.90
C ARG A 236 -21.07 -7.29 -3.30
N CYS A 237 -20.10 -7.71 -4.12
CA CYS A 237 -18.71 -7.93 -3.69
C CYS A 237 -18.09 -6.63 -3.12
N LEU A 238 -18.12 -5.54 -3.87
CA LEU A 238 -17.53 -4.26 -3.48
C LEU A 238 -18.23 -3.62 -2.27
N CYS A 239 -19.58 -3.65 -2.25
CA CYS A 239 -20.35 -3.19 -1.10
C CYS A 239 -20.05 -3.99 0.17
N ALA A 240 -19.86 -5.30 0.04
CA ALA A 240 -19.53 -6.15 1.19
C ALA A 240 -18.09 -5.89 1.70
N ILE A 241 -17.12 -5.66 0.83
CA ILE A 241 -15.77 -5.23 1.23
C ILE A 241 -15.84 -3.91 2.00
N SER A 242 -16.61 -2.93 1.50
CA SER A 242 -16.76 -1.65 2.20
C SER A 242 -17.44 -1.81 3.57
N ASP A 243 -18.44 -2.71 3.71
CA ASP A 243 -19.05 -3.03 5.01
C ASP A 243 -18.06 -3.65 5.99
N VAL A 244 -17.21 -4.57 5.51
CA VAL A 244 -16.14 -5.19 6.33
C VAL A 244 -15.14 -4.15 6.80
N LEU A 245 -14.63 -3.31 5.91
CA LEU A 245 -13.66 -2.27 6.26
C LEU A 245 -14.26 -1.24 7.23
N LEU A 246 -15.53 -0.86 7.05
CA LEU A 246 -16.23 0.03 7.98
C LEU A 246 -16.38 -0.61 9.36
N GLU A 247 -16.68 -1.91 9.44
CA GLU A 247 -16.78 -2.62 10.72
C GLU A 247 -15.43 -2.76 11.41
N MET A 248 -14.35 -3.09 10.67
CA MET A 248 -12.97 -3.08 11.19
C MET A 248 -12.62 -1.71 11.76
N THR A 249 -12.92 -0.64 11.02
CA THR A 249 -12.71 0.75 11.44
C THR A 249 -13.43 1.08 12.75
N LYS A 250 -14.72 0.75 12.84
CA LYS A 250 -15.52 0.99 14.06
C LYS A 250 -14.95 0.27 15.27
N ARG A 251 -14.56 -1.00 15.11
CA ARG A 251 -14.00 -1.80 16.20
C ARG A 251 -12.64 -1.29 16.64
N ALA A 252 -11.77 -0.93 15.66
CA ALA A 252 -10.46 -0.34 15.95
C ALA A 252 -10.62 0.99 16.71
N SER A 253 -11.51 1.89 16.25
CA SER A 253 -11.78 3.16 16.93
C SER A 253 -12.39 2.96 18.31
N ALA A 254 -13.25 1.97 18.51
CA ALA A 254 -13.82 1.67 19.82
C ALA A 254 -12.77 1.19 20.84
N GLN A 255 -11.74 0.47 20.38
CA GLN A 255 -10.68 -0.07 21.24
C GLN A 255 -9.55 0.93 21.49
N ILE A 256 -9.13 1.70 20.47
CA ILE A 256 -7.93 2.53 20.52
C ILE A 256 -8.27 4.01 20.74
N GLY A 257 -9.43 4.45 20.28
CA GLY A 257 -9.87 5.84 20.32
C GLY A 257 -10.17 6.39 18.92
N ASP A 258 -10.76 7.57 18.86
CA ASP A 258 -11.20 8.26 17.63
C ASP A 258 -10.02 9.01 16.98
N LEU A 259 -9.09 8.26 16.38
CA LEU A 259 -7.88 8.75 15.73
C LEU A 259 -8.14 9.10 14.25
N PRO A 260 -7.27 9.92 13.61
CA PRO A 260 -7.24 10.05 12.16
C PRO A 260 -6.98 8.70 11.47
N ILE A 261 -7.54 8.50 10.28
CA ILE A 261 -7.43 7.24 9.55
C ILE A 261 -7.03 7.48 8.10
N VAL A 262 -5.93 6.89 7.66
CA VAL A 262 -5.55 6.87 6.25
C VAL A 262 -5.82 5.49 5.64
N TYR A 263 -6.51 5.47 4.50
CA TYR A 263 -6.77 4.27 3.71
C TYR A 263 -5.89 4.25 2.47
N ALA A 264 -5.16 3.15 2.27
CA ALA A 264 -4.23 2.95 1.16
C ALA A 264 -4.33 1.53 0.59
N GLY A 265 -3.71 1.32 -0.56
CA GLY A 265 -3.73 0.05 -1.30
C GLY A 265 -4.67 0.10 -2.51
N GLY A 266 -4.44 -0.80 -3.46
CA GLY A 266 -5.14 -0.79 -4.75
C GLY A 266 -6.66 -0.91 -4.65
N VAL A 267 -7.17 -1.65 -3.65
CA VAL A 267 -8.61 -1.79 -3.40
C VAL A 267 -9.24 -0.48 -2.96
N MET A 268 -8.47 0.39 -2.30
CA MET A 268 -8.95 1.69 -1.82
C MET A 268 -9.06 2.75 -2.93
N ALA A 269 -8.68 2.42 -4.17
CA ALA A 269 -8.95 3.25 -5.34
C ALA A 269 -10.42 3.17 -5.83
N ASP A 270 -11.15 2.13 -5.43
CA ASP A 270 -12.53 1.87 -5.80
C ASP A 270 -13.47 2.91 -5.17
N LEU A 271 -14.26 3.60 -6.01
CA LEU A 271 -15.13 4.69 -5.59
C LEU A 271 -16.32 4.21 -4.76
N LEU A 272 -16.87 3.01 -5.03
CA LEU A 272 -17.98 2.45 -4.24
C LEU A 272 -17.52 2.14 -2.80
N ILE A 273 -16.27 1.70 -2.65
CA ILE A 273 -15.68 1.45 -1.33
C ILE A 273 -15.42 2.78 -0.62
N GLN A 274 -14.84 3.77 -1.31
CA GLN A 274 -14.57 5.10 -0.74
C GLN A 274 -15.83 5.82 -0.30
N GLU A 275 -16.90 5.81 -1.10
CA GLU A 275 -18.17 6.49 -0.81
C GLU A 275 -18.70 6.16 0.60
N LYS A 276 -18.55 4.91 1.04
CA LYS A 276 -18.98 4.49 2.37
C LYS A 276 -18.04 4.90 3.49
N LEU A 277 -16.74 4.81 3.24
CA LEU A 277 -15.70 5.10 4.22
C LEU A 277 -15.42 6.59 4.39
N GLN A 278 -15.73 7.43 3.40
CA GLN A 278 -15.57 8.90 3.51
C GLN A 278 -16.42 9.54 4.62
N ASN A 279 -17.48 8.84 5.07
CA ASN A 279 -18.31 9.27 6.20
C ASN A 279 -17.65 9.00 7.57
N VAL A 280 -16.53 8.28 7.62
CA VAL A 280 -15.73 8.11 8.84
C VAL A 280 -15.04 9.43 9.15
N LYS A 281 -15.18 9.90 10.39
CA LYS A 281 -14.53 11.14 10.83
C LYS A 281 -13.02 11.05 10.66
N LYS A 282 -12.41 12.14 10.20
CA LYS A 282 -10.95 12.25 9.99
C LYS A 282 -10.40 11.14 9.07
N SER A 283 -11.16 10.68 8.07
CA SER A 283 -10.67 9.74 7.07
C SER A 283 -9.97 10.48 5.92
N ALA A 284 -8.95 9.83 5.34
CA ALA A 284 -8.26 10.27 4.15
C ALA A 284 -7.87 9.06 3.28
N PHE A 285 -7.79 9.26 1.97
CA PHE A 285 -7.51 8.20 1.01
C PHE A 285 -6.26 8.52 0.21
N ALA A 286 -5.36 7.55 0.10
CA ALA A 286 -4.20 7.65 -0.76
C ALA A 286 -4.62 7.67 -2.23
N LYS A 287 -3.99 8.51 -3.03
CA LYS A 287 -4.20 8.51 -4.49
C LYS A 287 -3.70 7.20 -5.10
N PRO A 288 -4.37 6.65 -6.13
CA PRO A 288 -4.02 5.35 -6.72
C PRO A 288 -2.56 5.23 -7.15
N ALA A 289 -1.96 6.28 -7.69
CA ALA A 289 -0.55 6.32 -8.12
C ALA A 289 0.46 6.05 -6.99
N PHE A 290 0.05 6.24 -5.72
CA PHE A 290 0.86 6.06 -4.51
C PHE A 290 0.44 4.83 -3.68
N SER A 291 -0.56 4.10 -4.13
CA SER A 291 -1.11 2.93 -3.42
C SER A 291 -0.43 1.60 -3.76
N CYS A 292 0.40 1.55 -4.80
CA CYS A 292 1.27 0.40 -5.12
C CYS A 292 2.70 0.68 -4.67
N ASP A 293 3.57 -0.34 -4.74
CA ASP A 293 4.98 -0.22 -4.40
C ASP A 293 5.61 0.99 -5.08
N ASN A 294 6.28 1.82 -4.30
CA ASN A 294 6.95 3.03 -4.75
C ASN A 294 7.97 3.51 -3.70
N ALA A 295 8.96 4.27 -4.14
CA ALA A 295 10.02 4.82 -3.30
C ALA A 295 9.72 6.25 -2.79
N VAL A 296 8.53 6.78 -3.00
CA VAL A 296 8.18 8.14 -2.59
C VAL A 296 8.24 8.31 -1.08
N GLY A 297 7.69 7.35 -0.35
CA GLY A 297 7.71 7.41 1.11
C GLY A 297 9.12 7.29 1.71
N THR A 298 10.05 6.56 1.06
CA THR A 298 11.44 6.50 1.51
C THR A 298 12.18 7.82 1.26
N ALA A 299 11.89 8.54 0.17
CA ALA A 299 12.43 9.87 -0.08
C ALA A 299 11.92 10.88 0.96
N ILE A 300 10.63 10.84 1.28
CA ILE A 300 10.01 11.68 2.32
C ILE A 300 10.59 11.34 3.70
N TYR A 301 10.80 10.05 4.00
CA TYR A 301 11.45 9.62 5.23
C TYR A 301 12.81 10.27 5.43
N ALA A 302 13.66 10.28 4.38
CA ALA A 302 14.95 10.93 4.43
C ALA A 302 14.85 12.44 4.71
N SER A 303 13.90 13.13 4.08
CA SER A 303 13.62 14.55 4.31
C SER A 303 13.23 14.85 5.76
N LEU A 304 12.37 14.01 6.34
CA LEU A 304 11.89 14.16 7.72
C LEU A 304 13.03 13.90 8.73
N CYS A 305 13.84 12.88 8.51
CA CYS A 305 15.01 12.61 9.34
C CYS A 305 16.06 13.73 9.26
N ASN A 306 16.26 14.30 8.08
CA ASN A 306 17.19 15.43 7.91
C ASN A 306 16.72 16.72 8.60
N ALA A 307 15.42 16.94 8.70
CA ALA A 307 14.86 18.11 9.38
C ALA A 307 14.89 18.00 10.92
N GLY A 308 15.03 16.78 11.46
CA GLY A 308 15.13 16.52 12.89
C GLY A 308 16.57 16.55 13.46
N ASN A 309 17.55 16.63 12.57
CA ASN A 309 18.97 16.82 12.89
C ASN A 309 19.36 18.31 12.72
#